data_274a5615e81f5b388941b76b59c9a2bd
#
_entry.id   274a5615e81f5b388941b76b59c9a2bd
#
_cell.length_a   1.000
_cell.length_b   1.000
_cell.length_c   1.000
_cell.angle_alpha   90.00
_cell.angle_beta   90.00
_cell.angle_gamma   90.00
#
_symmetry.space_group_name_H-M   'P 1'
#
loop_
_entity.id
_entity.type
_entity.pdbx_description
1 polymer ?
#
loop_
_entity_poly.entity_id
_entity_poly.type
_entity_poly.pdbx_seq_one_letter_code
_entity_poly.pdbx_strand_id
1 'polypeptide(L)'
;MEQVNLGKSGPRVSRIGLGCMGMSGMYGASDDAQAVATIHAALDAGVNLFDTGDFYGMGHNEMLLGRALQGRRERALLSVKFGALRTPDGLWTGTDGRPAAVKNFLAYSLQRLGTDHIDIYRLARLDPAVPIEDTIGAIAEMIKAGHVRHIGLSEVGIGTIERAHKVHPIADLQIEYSLVSRGPEAKIFPRLKELGIGVTAYGVLSRGLLAGSAPTGPRDIRNRFPRFAPENLAQNRRLTDAFGQLASALGATPAQLAIAWAAAKGRALGLDWVTLVGSRTPRQLAESLGADSLALSADDLARIEAALPAEAVAGARYDAAQMSHLDSEK
;
A
#
# COMPACT_ATOMS: atom_id res chain seq x y z
N MET A 1 -15.87 -6.34 10.44
CA MET A 1 -15.41 -6.00 9.09
C MET A 1 -15.45 -7.24 8.20
N GLU A 2 -15.89 -7.08 6.96
CA GLU A 2 -15.90 -8.19 5.98
C GLU A 2 -14.47 -8.61 5.63
N GLN A 3 -14.28 -9.92 5.46
CA GLN A 3 -13.01 -10.51 5.05
C GLN A 3 -13.10 -11.07 3.63
N VAL A 4 -12.03 -10.88 2.87
CA VAL A 4 -11.86 -11.35 1.50
C VAL A 4 -10.66 -12.27 1.39
N ASN A 5 -10.64 -13.17 0.42
CA ASN A 5 -9.42 -13.87 0.07
C ASN A 5 -8.49 -12.90 -0.68
N LEU A 6 -7.21 -12.96 -0.43
CA LEU A 6 -6.22 -12.14 -1.15
C LEU A 6 -5.57 -13.00 -2.24
N GLY A 7 -6.28 -13.13 -3.37
CA GLY A 7 -5.94 -14.06 -4.43
C GLY A 7 -6.21 -15.53 -4.08
N LYS A 8 -6.05 -16.41 -5.06
CA LYS A 8 -6.30 -17.85 -4.90
C LYS A 8 -5.34 -18.55 -3.92
N SER A 9 -4.12 -18.02 -3.77
CA SER A 9 -3.06 -18.61 -2.93
C SER A 9 -2.80 -17.80 -1.65
N GLY A 10 -3.47 -16.69 -1.45
CA GLY A 10 -3.23 -15.79 -0.33
C GLY A 10 -4.13 -16.05 0.88
N PRO A 11 -3.88 -15.31 1.96
CA PRO A 11 -4.65 -15.41 3.20
C PRO A 11 -6.02 -14.75 3.09
N ARG A 12 -6.87 -15.04 4.07
CA ARG A 12 -8.12 -14.34 4.28
C ARG A 12 -7.89 -13.08 5.11
N VAL A 13 -8.16 -11.92 4.54
CA VAL A 13 -7.84 -10.61 5.12
C VAL A 13 -9.06 -9.69 5.16
N SER A 14 -9.04 -8.69 6.05
CA SER A 14 -10.01 -7.59 6.03
C SER A 14 -9.90 -6.81 4.71
N ARG A 15 -11.03 -6.43 4.12
CA ARG A 15 -11.07 -5.68 2.85
C ARG A 15 -10.48 -4.27 2.91
N ILE A 16 -10.30 -3.74 4.13
CA ILE A 16 -9.47 -2.57 4.40
C ILE A 16 -8.29 -3.02 5.25
N GLY A 17 -7.08 -2.74 4.79
CA GLY A 17 -5.83 -2.98 5.52
C GLY A 17 -5.25 -1.67 6.07
N LEU A 18 -4.47 -1.74 7.14
CA LEU A 18 -3.78 -0.59 7.72
C LEU A 18 -2.36 -0.47 7.18
N GLY A 19 -2.08 0.61 6.43
CA GLY A 19 -0.74 1.00 6.04
C GLY A 19 -0.02 1.77 7.16
N CYS A 20 1.08 1.22 7.67
CA CYS A 20 1.77 1.75 8.86
C CYS A 20 2.88 2.77 8.54
N MET A 21 3.21 3.02 7.27
CA MET A 21 4.32 3.89 6.85
C MET A 21 4.28 5.28 7.51
N GLY A 22 3.11 5.88 7.63
CA GLY A 22 2.93 7.21 8.20
C GLY A 22 3.23 7.31 9.70
N MET A 23 3.29 6.18 10.40
CA MET A 23 3.55 6.10 11.84
C MET A 23 5.04 6.25 12.20
N SER A 24 5.93 6.37 11.20
CA SER A 24 7.38 6.47 11.40
C SER A 24 8.00 7.68 10.69
N GLY A 25 7.32 8.83 10.76
CA GLY A 25 7.87 10.12 10.39
C GLY A 25 7.90 10.46 8.90
N MET A 26 7.39 9.60 8.00
CA MET A 26 7.44 9.83 6.55
C MET A 26 6.59 11.01 6.08
N TYR A 27 5.49 11.30 6.75
CA TYR A 27 4.57 12.42 6.46
C TYR A 27 4.60 13.50 7.57
N GLY A 28 5.78 13.79 8.11
CA GLY A 28 5.97 14.69 9.25
C GLY A 28 6.03 13.94 10.58
N ALA A 29 6.02 14.68 11.69
CA ALA A 29 6.15 14.10 13.03
C ALA A 29 5.08 13.01 13.30
N SER A 30 5.49 11.95 13.96
CA SER A 30 4.62 10.85 14.41
C SER A 30 4.76 10.67 15.93
N ASP A 31 3.72 10.14 16.56
CA ASP A 31 3.65 9.84 17.98
C ASP A 31 3.43 8.33 18.14
N ASP A 32 4.38 7.66 18.79
CA ASP A 32 4.35 6.22 18.99
C ASP A 32 3.13 5.76 19.80
N ALA A 33 2.72 6.53 20.83
CA ALA A 33 1.58 6.16 21.64
C ALA A 33 0.27 6.23 20.85
N GLN A 34 0.10 7.26 20.00
CA GLN A 34 -1.04 7.35 19.08
C GLN A 34 -0.99 6.24 18.02
N ALA A 35 0.19 5.90 17.51
CA ALA A 35 0.34 4.83 16.55
C ALA A 35 -0.04 3.47 17.13
N VAL A 36 0.41 3.15 18.35
CA VAL A 36 0.01 1.93 19.08
C VAL A 36 -1.51 1.91 19.31
N ALA A 37 -2.08 3.03 19.77
CA ALA A 37 -3.54 3.14 19.95
C ALA A 37 -4.30 2.92 18.64
N THR A 38 -3.77 3.40 17.50
CA THR A 38 -4.36 3.20 16.17
C THR A 38 -4.31 1.74 15.74
N ILE A 39 -3.19 1.03 15.98
CA ILE A 39 -3.06 -0.39 15.69
C ILE A 39 -4.05 -1.21 16.53
N HIS A 40 -4.18 -0.90 17.82
CA HIS A 40 -5.16 -1.56 18.69
C HIS A 40 -6.60 -1.30 18.24
N ALA A 41 -6.95 -0.05 17.92
CA ALA A 41 -8.27 0.31 17.40
C ALA A 41 -8.57 -0.41 16.08
N ALA A 42 -7.57 -0.61 15.21
CA ALA A 42 -7.73 -1.37 13.98
C ALA A 42 -8.06 -2.85 14.25
N LEU A 43 -7.30 -3.50 15.15
CA LEU A 43 -7.58 -4.88 15.57
C LEU A 43 -9.00 -5.01 16.15
N ASP A 44 -9.43 -4.05 16.99
CA ASP A 44 -10.74 -4.09 17.64
C ASP A 44 -11.89 -3.82 16.64
N ALA A 45 -11.62 -3.08 15.56
CA ALA A 45 -12.54 -2.91 14.44
C ALA A 45 -12.56 -4.11 13.46
N GLY A 46 -11.74 -5.13 13.69
CA GLY A 46 -11.64 -6.33 12.84
C GLY A 46 -10.74 -6.16 11.61
N VAL A 47 -9.89 -5.13 11.57
CA VAL A 47 -8.78 -5.04 10.60
C VAL A 47 -7.71 -6.01 11.03
N ASN A 48 -7.32 -6.92 10.14
CA ASN A 48 -6.29 -7.92 10.42
C ASN A 48 -5.05 -7.78 9.52
N LEU A 49 -5.07 -7.01 8.44
CA LEU A 49 -3.92 -6.79 7.57
C LEU A 49 -3.17 -5.51 7.97
N PHE A 50 -1.90 -5.65 8.39
CA PHE A 50 -0.99 -4.57 8.75
C PHE A 50 0.20 -4.57 7.79
N ASP A 51 0.36 -3.47 7.04
CA ASP A 51 1.40 -3.35 6.02
C ASP A 51 2.54 -2.44 6.51
N THR A 52 3.77 -2.96 6.47
CA THR A 52 5.00 -2.28 6.87
C THR A 52 6.13 -2.52 5.86
N GLY A 53 7.32 -2.05 6.17
CA GLY A 53 8.55 -2.29 5.44
C GLY A 53 9.77 -2.11 6.33
N ASP A 54 10.80 -2.89 6.08
CA ASP A 54 12.06 -2.88 6.83
C ASP A 54 12.75 -1.50 6.84
N PHE A 55 12.52 -0.73 5.77
CA PHE A 55 13.06 0.61 5.58
C PHE A 55 12.17 1.73 6.14
N TYR A 56 10.99 1.47 6.65
CA TYR A 56 10.11 2.48 7.24
C TYR A 56 10.68 2.97 8.57
N GLY A 57 11.12 4.24 8.59
CA GLY A 57 11.82 4.80 9.75
C GLY A 57 13.08 4.02 10.11
N MET A 58 13.80 3.42 9.12
CA MET A 58 15.02 2.62 9.35
C MET A 58 14.80 1.47 10.34
N GLY A 59 13.67 0.75 10.22
CA GLY A 59 13.28 -0.36 11.10
C GLY A 59 12.40 0.04 12.29
N HIS A 60 12.25 1.34 12.59
CA HIS A 60 11.38 1.81 13.68
C HIS A 60 9.95 1.30 13.54
N ASN A 61 9.41 1.25 12.32
CA ASN A 61 8.02 0.84 12.07
C ASN A 61 7.76 -0.61 12.45
N GLU A 62 8.72 -1.51 12.17
CA GLU A 62 8.61 -2.92 12.57
C GLU A 62 8.70 -3.07 14.09
N MET A 63 9.61 -2.34 14.76
CA MET A 63 9.69 -2.36 16.22
C MET A 63 8.42 -1.82 16.89
N LEU A 64 7.81 -0.78 16.29
CA LEU A 64 6.53 -0.22 16.74
C LEU A 64 5.41 -1.26 16.63
N LEU A 65 5.30 -1.94 15.48
CA LEU A 65 4.32 -3.02 15.27
C LEU A 65 4.56 -4.19 16.23
N GLY A 66 5.82 -4.62 16.40
CA GLY A 66 6.18 -5.69 17.34
C GLY A 66 5.69 -5.40 18.76
N ARG A 67 5.93 -4.17 19.26
CA ARG A 67 5.42 -3.72 20.57
C ARG A 67 3.88 -3.70 20.63
N ALA A 68 3.22 -3.15 19.61
CA ALA A 68 1.76 -3.04 19.58
C ALA A 68 1.06 -4.40 19.49
N LEU A 69 1.69 -5.38 18.85
CA LEU A 69 1.15 -6.73 18.65
C LEU A 69 1.57 -7.74 19.72
N GLN A 70 2.32 -7.33 20.73
CA GLN A 70 2.71 -8.22 21.83
C GLN A 70 1.46 -8.81 22.51
N GLY A 71 1.36 -10.15 22.57
CA GLY A 71 0.19 -10.87 23.07
C GLY A 71 -1.05 -10.81 22.17
N ARG A 72 -0.92 -10.32 20.93
CA ARG A 72 -2.02 -10.18 19.96
C ARG A 72 -1.62 -10.59 18.53
N ARG A 73 -0.44 -11.21 18.37
CA ARG A 73 0.16 -11.53 17.06
C ARG A 73 -0.77 -12.35 16.16
N GLU A 74 -1.50 -13.29 16.73
CA GLU A 74 -2.44 -14.18 16.04
C GLU A 74 -3.68 -13.46 15.46
N ARG A 75 -3.96 -12.22 15.91
CA ARG A 75 -5.03 -11.37 15.37
C ARG A 75 -4.58 -10.58 14.15
N ALA A 76 -3.28 -10.56 13.82
CA ALA A 76 -2.68 -9.74 12.79
C ALA A 76 -2.03 -10.56 11.70
N LEU A 77 -2.24 -10.18 10.44
CA LEU A 77 -1.48 -10.63 9.28
C LEU A 77 -0.48 -9.52 8.91
N LEU A 78 0.80 -9.83 8.99
CA LEU A 78 1.88 -8.91 8.71
C LEU A 78 2.29 -8.99 7.24
N SER A 79 2.13 -7.89 6.52
CA SER A 79 2.62 -7.68 5.15
C SER A 79 3.87 -6.82 5.20
N VAL A 80 5.03 -7.39 4.89
CA VAL A 80 6.33 -6.73 5.03
C VAL A 80 7.01 -6.57 3.69
N LYS A 81 7.40 -5.33 3.38
CA LYS A 81 8.28 -5.00 2.25
C LYS A 81 9.73 -4.98 2.71
N PHE A 82 10.63 -5.49 1.85
CA PHE A 82 12.05 -5.54 2.14
C PHE A 82 12.90 -5.06 0.96
N GLY A 83 14.18 -4.86 1.23
CA GLY A 83 15.21 -4.74 0.23
C GLY A 83 15.47 -3.33 -0.27
N ALA A 84 14.80 -2.30 0.26
CA ALA A 84 15.11 -0.92 -0.08
C ALA A 84 16.38 -0.47 0.65
N LEU A 85 17.44 -0.21 -0.11
CA LEU A 85 18.73 0.23 0.41
C LEU A 85 18.67 1.71 0.82
N ARG A 86 19.27 2.04 1.96
CA ARG A 86 19.29 3.38 2.55
C ARG A 86 20.71 3.78 2.96
N THR A 87 21.04 5.05 2.77
CA THR A 87 22.19 5.68 3.40
C THR A 87 21.92 5.97 4.88
N PRO A 88 22.95 6.26 5.72
CA PRO A 88 22.76 6.63 7.12
C PRO A 88 21.86 7.86 7.34
N ASP A 89 21.82 8.79 6.40
CA ASP A 89 20.93 9.96 6.38
C ASP A 89 19.54 9.65 5.79
N GLY A 90 19.24 8.38 5.49
CA GLY A 90 17.93 7.92 5.07
C GLY A 90 17.59 8.09 3.59
N LEU A 91 18.55 8.43 2.73
CA LEU A 91 18.32 8.51 1.29
C LEU A 91 18.20 7.11 0.69
N TRP A 92 17.32 6.96 -0.28
CA TRP A 92 17.17 5.73 -1.02
C TRP A 92 18.28 5.61 -2.08
N THR A 93 18.94 4.45 -2.13
CA THR A 93 20.09 4.18 -3.04
C THR A 93 19.88 3.00 -3.97
N GLY A 94 18.75 2.34 -3.90
CA GLY A 94 18.42 1.19 -4.75
C GLY A 94 17.69 0.08 -4.00
N THR A 95 17.73 -1.09 -4.59
CA THR A 95 17.09 -2.30 -4.06
C THR A 95 18.07 -3.46 -4.12
N ASP A 96 17.99 -4.37 -3.16
CA ASP A 96 18.77 -5.62 -3.16
C ASP A 96 17.81 -6.81 -3.08
N GLY A 97 17.65 -7.49 -4.23
CA GLY A 97 16.83 -8.70 -4.39
C GLY A 97 17.61 -10.01 -4.35
N ARG A 98 18.92 -9.98 -4.10
CA ARG A 98 19.75 -11.20 -4.09
C ARG A 98 19.29 -12.21 -3.04
N PRO A 99 19.38 -13.52 -3.29
CA PRO A 99 18.95 -14.57 -2.35
C PRO A 99 19.50 -14.43 -0.93
N ALA A 100 20.79 -14.07 -0.79
CA ALA A 100 21.39 -13.83 0.53
C ALA A 100 20.79 -12.61 1.23
N ALA A 101 20.51 -11.54 0.49
CA ALA A 101 19.88 -10.33 1.01
C ALA A 101 18.43 -10.59 1.46
N VAL A 102 17.63 -11.33 0.69
CA VAL A 102 16.27 -11.77 1.05
C VAL A 102 16.26 -12.39 2.45
N LYS A 103 17.15 -13.36 2.69
CA LYS A 103 17.25 -14.08 3.96
C LYS A 103 17.73 -13.18 5.10
N ASN A 104 18.69 -12.30 4.84
CA ASN A 104 19.23 -11.38 5.82
C ASN A 104 18.20 -10.32 6.25
N PHE A 105 17.51 -9.69 5.31
CA PHE A 105 16.43 -8.74 5.62
C PHE A 105 15.32 -9.41 6.42
N LEU A 106 14.92 -10.63 6.05
CA LEU A 106 13.92 -11.41 6.77
C LEU A 106 14.34 -11.65 8.24
N ALA A 107 15.59 -12.06 8.48
CA ALA A 107 16.09 -12.33 9.84
C ALA A 107 15.98 -11.08 10.73
N TYR A 108 16.36 -9.91 10.22
CA TYR A 108 16.22 -8.65 10.97
C TYR A 108 14.75 -8.23 11.15
N SER A 109 13.91 -8.44 10.16
CA SER A 109 12.47 -8.14 10.24
C SER A 109 11.79 -8.99 11.31
N LEU A 110 12.05 -10.30 11.33
CA LEU A 110 11.51 -11.21 12.35
C LEU A 110 11.92 -10.78 13.76
N GLN A 111 13.19 -10.38 13.95
CA GLN A 111 13.69 -9.91 15.23
C GLN A 111 13.03 -8.60 15.66
N ARG A 112 12.92 -7.60 14.76
CA ARG A 112 12.28 -6.30 15.08
C ARG A 112 10.79 -6.42 15.37
N LEU A 113 10.10 -7.30 14.63
CA LEU A 113 8.68 -7.59 14.82
C LEU A 113 8.40 -8.50 16.03
N GLY A 114 9.42 -9.20 16.57
CA GLY A 114 9.26 -10.14 17.68
C GLY A 114 8.37 -11.34 17.33
N THR A 115 8.50 -11.87 16.11
CA THR A 115 7.67 -12.97 15.59
C THR A 115 8.55 -14.02 14.90
N ASP A 116 8.06 -15.24 14.79
CA ASP A 116 8.73 -16.35 14.11
C ASP A 116 8.41 -16.42 12.60
N HIS A 117 7.37 -15.69 12.14
CA HIS A 117 6.99 -15.67 10.73
C HIS A 117 6.37 -14.34 10.29
N ILE A 118 6.46 -14.09 8.99
CA ILE A 118 5.77 -13.02 8.26
C ILE A 118 4.70 -13.65 7.39
N ASP A 119 3.49 -13.04 7.35
CA ASP A 119 2.36 -13.59 6.60
C ASP A 119 2.48 -13.33 5.10
N ILE A 120 2.89 -12.11 4.68
CA ILE A 120 3.13 -11.76 3.29
C ILE A 120 4.47 -11.03 3.19
N TYR A 121 5.41 -11.59 2.44
CA TYR A 121 6.74 -11.01 2.25
C TYR A 121 6.97 -10.64 0.79
N ARG A 122 7.49 -9.40 0.53
CA ARG A 122 7.64 -8.89 -0.82
C ARG A 122 8.83 -7.95 -0.97
N LEU A 123 9.52 -8.03 -2.12
CA LEU A 123 10.53 -7.04 -2.50
C LEU A 123 9.86 -5.67 -2.73
N ALA A 124 10.41 -4.61 -2.14
CA ALA A 124 9.81 -3.27 -2.18
C ALA A 124 9.75 -2.69 -3.60
N ARG A 125 10.77 -2.96 -4.41
CA ARG A 125 10.88 -2.61 -5.84
C ARG A 125 11.68 -3.70 -6.55
N LEU A 126 11.46 -3.86 -7.85
CA LEU A 126 12.28 -4.77 -8.66
C LEU A 126 13.75 -4.35 -8.59
N ASP A 127 14.62 -5.32 -8.35
CA ASP A 127 16.06 -5.16 -8.49
C ASP A 127 16.43 -5.49 -9.95
N PRO A 128 16.87 -4.53 -10.76
CA PRO A 128 17.18 -4.79 -12.17
C PRO A 128 18.42 -5.65 -12.37
N ALA A 129 19.26 -5.81 -11.32
CA ALA A 129 20.49 -6.60 -11.36
C ALA A 129 20.27 -8.08 -10.99
N VAL A 130 19.07 -8.43 -10.49
CA VAL A 130 18.76 -9.79 -10.01
C VAL A 130 17.53 -10.32 -10.74
N PRO A 131 17.61 -11.50 -11.38
CA PRO A 131 16.43 -12.16 -11.93
C PRO A 131 15.36 -12.33 -10.85
N ILE A 132 14.11 -11.95 -11.17
CA ILE A 132 13.02 -12.05 -10.18
C ILE A 132 12.84 -13.49 -9.69
N GLU A 133 13.16 -14.46 -10.53
CA GLU A 133 13.10 -15.89 -10.23
C GLU A 133 14.00 -16.24 -9.03
N ASP A 134 15.19 -15.66 -8.95
CA ASP A 134 16.13 -15.90 -7.84
C ASP A 134 15.60 -15.32 -6.52
N THR A 135 15.04 -14.11 -6.59
CA THR A 135 14.40 -13.47 -5.43
C THR A 135 13.22 -14.31 -4.93
N ILE A 136 12.33 -14.71 -5.83
CA ILE A 136 11.14 -15.52 -5.48
C ILE A 136 11.53 -16.90 -4.99
N GLY A 137 12.54 -17.52 -5.60
CA GLY A 137 13.10 -18.81 -5.16
C GLY A 137 13.60 -18.73 -3.71
N ALA A 138 14.32 -17.66 -3.36
CA ALA A 138 14.80 -17.46 -2.00
C ALA A 138 13.65 -17.26 -1.00
N ILE A 139 12.58 -16.54 -1.35
CA ILE A 139 11.40 -16.41 -0.48
C ILE A 139 10.67 -17.76 -0.36
N ALA A 140 10.57 -18.53 -1.43
CA ALA A 140 9.97 -19.89 -1.42
C ALA A 140 10.73 -20.85 -0.48
N GLU A 141 12.07 -20.74 -0.40
CA GLU A 141 12.85 -21.47 0.62
C GLU A 141 12.46 -21.05 2.04
N MET A 142 12.18 -19.76 2.28
CA MET A 142 11.76 -19.27 3.59
C MET A 142 10.32 -19.70 3.94
N ILE A 143 9.46 -19.88 2.93
CA ILE A 143 8.14 -20.53 3.12
C ILE A 143 8.32 -21.98 3.57
N LYS A 144 9.17 -22.71 2.89
CA LYS A 144 9.46 -24.11 3.23
C LYS A 144 10.06 -24.26 4.65
N ALA A 145 10.85 -23.25 5.08
CA ALA A 145 11.41 -23.18 6.41
C ALA A 145 10.39 -22.71 7.49
N GLY A 146 9.21 -22.23 7.10
CA GLY A 146 8.15 -21.79 8.00
C GLY A 146 8.23 -20.32 8.43
N HIS A 147 9.19 -19.55 7.91
CA HIS A 147 9.41 -18.14 8.28
C HIS A 147 8.57 -17.15 7.46
N VAL A 148 8.01 -17.57 6.33
CA VAL A 148 7.10 -16.80 5.49
C VAL A 148 5.89 -17.66 5.16
N ARG A 149 4.70 -17.05 5.01
CA ARG A 149 3.47 -17.77 4.65
C ARG A 149 3.14 -17.61 3.16
N HIS A 150 3.21 -16.38 2.64
CA HIS A 150 2.83 -16.06 1.27
C HIS A 150 3.80 -15.06 0.65
N ILE A 151 3.92 -15.10 -0.67
CA ILE A 151 4.69 -14.14 -1.48
C ILE A 151 3.74 -13.11 -2.05
N GLY A 152 4.05 -11.82 -1.85
CA GLY A 152 3.46 -10.71 -2.57
C GLY A 152 4.45 -10.07 -3.54
N LEU A 153 3.94 -9.26 -4.46
CA LEU A 153 4.75 -8.41 -5.34
C LEU A 153 4.43 -6.93 -5.06
N SER A 154 5.31 -6.02 -5.47
CA SER A 154 5.11 -4.58 -5.32
C SER A 154 5.62 -3.81 -6.54
N GLU A 155 4.72 -3.04 -7.20
CA GLU A 155 5.05 -2.12 -8.31
C GLU A 155 5.83 -2.78 -9.45
N VAL A 156 5.38 -3.94 -9.90
CA VAL A 156 5.99 -4.68 -11.01
C VAL A 156 5.04 -4.83 -12.20
N GLY A 157 5.60 -4.91 -13.39
CA GLY A 157 4.89 -5.08 -14.65
C GLY A 157 4.53 -6.54 -14.94
N ILE A 158 3.73 -6.75 -16.00
CA ILE A 158 3.15 -8.06 -16.35
C ILE A 158 4.22 -9.12 -16.56
N GLY A 159 5.28 -8.79 -17.30
CA GLY A 159 6.35 -9.75 -17.56
C GLY A 159 7.02 -10.27 -16.28
N THR A 160 7.24 -9.38 -15.31
CA THR A 160 7.79 -9.75 -13.99
C THR A 160 6.79 -10.56 -13.18
N ILE A 161 5.50 -10.18 -13.18
CA ILE A 161 4.42 -10.92 -12.50
C ILE A 161 4.38 -12.38 -13.00
N GLU A 162 4.38 -12.58 -14.31
CA GLU A 162 4.30 -13.91 -14.92
C GLU A 162 5.52 -14.79 -14.60
N ARG A 163 6.71 -14.20 -14.66
CA ARG A 163 7.96 -14.90 -14.31
C ARG A 163 7.98 -15.29 -12.84
N ALA A 164 7.63 -14.36 -11.94
CA ALA A 164 7.53 -14.62 -10.51
C ALA A 164 6.52 -15.72 -10.18
N HIS A 165 5.31 -15.63 -10.78
CA HIS A 165 4.23 -16.59 -10.53
C HIS A 165 4.53 -18.01 -11.02
N LYS A 166 5.39 -18.16 -12.04
CA LYS A 166 5.87 -19.49 -12.51
C LYS A 166 6.80 -20.17 -11.49
N VAL A 167 7.54 -19.41 -10.69
CA VAL A 167 8.44 -19.95 -9.66
C VAL A 167 7.66 -20.41 -8.44
N HIS A 168 6.75 -19.54 -7.96
CA HIS A 168 5.90 -19.83 -6.80
C HIS A 168 4.58 -19.04 -6.92
N PRO A 169 3.44 -19.61 -6.48
CA PRO A 169 2.18 -18.87 -6.46
C PRO A 169 2.31 -17.53 -5.73
N ILE A 170 1.86 -16.46 -6.37
CA ILE A 170 1.84 -15.10 -5.82
C ILE A 170 0.46 -14.83 -5.24
N ALA A 171 0.40 -14.35 -3.99
CA ALA A 171 -0.85 -14.02 -3.31
C ALA A 171 -1.45 -12.72 -3.85
N ASP A 172 -0.65 -11.65 -3.91
CA ASP A 172 -1.12 -10.35 -4.34
C ASP A 172 -0.05 -9.49 -5.03
N LEU A 173 -0.52 -8.51 -5.77
CA LEU A 173 0.27 -7.35 -6.18
C LEU A 173 -0.13 -6.13 -5.35
N GLN A 174 0.82 -5.54 -4.62
CA GLN A 174 0.64 -4.24 -4.01
C GLN A 174 1.03 -3.15 -5.00
N ILE A 175 0.06 -2.32 -5.40
CA ILE A 175 0.24 -1.32 -6.45
C ILE A 175 -0.49 -0.02 -6.11
N GLU A 176 0.09 1.14 -6.50
CA GLU A 176 -0.59 2.42 -6.33
C GLU A 176 -1.83 2.50 -7.22
N TYR A 177 -2.97 2.75 -6.58
CA TYR A 177 -4.23 2.93 -7.27
C TYR A 177 -5.11 3.95 -6.56
N SER A 178 -5.62 4.90 -7.31
CA SER A 178 -6.55 5.94 -6.84
C SER A 178 -7.26 6.59 -8.01
N LEU A 179 -8.23 7.46 -7.74
CA LEU A 179 -8.88 8.29 -8.76
C LEU A 179 -7.90 9.00 -9.71
N VAL A 180 -6.71 9.34 -9.21
CA VAL A 180 -5.68 10.08 -9.93
C VAL A 180 -4.47 9.22 -10.35
N SER A 181 -4.55 7.91 -10.20
CA SER A 181 -3.52 6.93 -10.57
C SER A 181 -4.21 5.65 -11.04
N ARG A 182 -4.64 5.61 -12.30
CA ARG A 182 -5.48 4.55 -12.88
C ARG A 182 -4.77 3.66 -13.90
N GLY A 183 -3.46 3.86 -14.11
CA GLY A 183 -2.66 3.12 -15.09
C GLY A 183 -2.83 1.59 -15.06
N PRO A 184 -2.92 0.94 -13.90
CA PRO A 184 -3.06 -0.52 -13.81
C PRO A 184 -4.33 -1.10 -14.45
N GLU A 185 -5.40 -0.31 -14.63
CA GLU A 185 -6.70 -0.79 -15.17
C GLU A 185 -6.58 -1.39 -16.56
N ALA A 186 -5.72 -0.81 -17.40
CA ALA A 186 -5.67 -1.16 -18.81
C ALA A 186 -5.07 -2.55 -19.08
N LYS A 187 -4.06 -2.94 -18.30
CA LYS A 187 -3.27 -4.16 -18.59
C LYS A 187 -3.02 -5.03 -17.35
N ILE A 188 -2.61 -4.42 -16.24
CA ILE A 188 -2.17 -5.19 -15.06
C ILE A 188 -3.36 -5.90 -14.41
N PHE A 189 -4.46 -5.19 -14.12
CA PHE A 189 -5.61 -5.77 -13.44
C PHE A 189 -6.28 -6.92 -14.20
N PRO A 190 -6.52 -6.84 -15.52
CA PRO A 190 -7.00 -7.98 -16.29
C PRO A 190 -6.09 -9.21 -16.14
N ARG A 191 -4.78 -9.00 -16.18
CA ARG A 191 -3.82 -10.11 -16.07
C ARG A 191 -3.78 -10.73 -14.67
N LEU A 192 -3.86 -9.92 -13.62
CA LEU A 192 -3.96 -10.43 -12.25
C LEU A 192 -5.20 -11.30 -12.05
N LYS A 193 -6.35 -10.87 -12.60
CA LYS A 193 -7.59 -11.64 -12.57
C LYS A 193 -7.44 -13.01 -13.23
N GLU A 194 -6.83 -13.07 -14.42
CA GLU A 194 -6.57 -14.33 -15.12
C GLU A 194 -5.70 -15.29 -14.30
N LEU A 195 -4.66 -14.75 -13.66
CA LEU A 195 -3.73 -15.52 -12.82
C LEU A 195 -4.31 -15.88 -11.44
N GLY A 196 -5.39 -15.23 -11.02
CA GLY A 196 -5.96 -15.39 -9.68
C GLY A 196 -5.09 -14.77 -8.58
N ILE A 197 -4.38 -13.68 -8.91
CA ILE A 197 -3.56 -12.90 -8.00
C ILE A 197 -4.42 -11.75 -7.46
N GLY A 198 -4.43 -11.55 -6.14
CA GLY A 198 -5.14 -10.46 -5.49
C GLY A 198 -4.47 -9.09 -5.68
N VAL A 199 -5.18 -8.04 -5.32
CA VAL A 199 -4.68 -6.66 -5.35
C VAL A 199 -4.71 -6.06 -3.96
N THR A 200 -3.58 -5.52 -3.52
CA THR A 200 -3.50 -4.60 -2.39
C THR A 200 -3.27 -3.19 -2.94
N ALA A 201 -4.35 -2.41 -3.06
CA ALA A 201 -4.31 -1.05 -3.60
C ALA A 201 -3.84 -0.07 -2.52
N TYR A 202 -2.66 0.51 -2.69
CA TYR A 202 -2.17 1.56 -1.79
C TYR A 202 -2.26 2.94 -2.44
N GLY A 203 -2.08 4.00 -1.63
CA GLY A 203 -2.10 5.37 -2.13
C GLY A 203 -3.48 5.84 -2.58
N VAL A 204 -4.54 5.20 -2.13
CA VAL A 204 -5.93 5.48 -2.52
C VAL A 204 -6.37 6.91 -2.21
N LEU A 205 -5.73 7.58 -1.25
CA LEU A 205 -5.90 9.01 -0.94
C LEU A 205 -4.88 9.89 -1.68
N SER A 206 -4.09 9.34 -2.61
CA SER A 206 -2.99 10.06 -3.28
C SER A 206 -2.11 10.84 -2.29
N ARG A 207 -1.64 10.14 -1.25
CA ARG A 207 -0.84 10.71 -0.14
C ARG A 207 -1.53 11.85 0.60
N GLY A 208 -2.86 11.81 0.65
CA GLY A 208 -3.69 12.81 1.30
C GLY A 208 -4.17 13.95 0.39
N LEU A 209 -3.77 14.00 -0.87
CA LEU A 209 -4.23 15.00 -1.83
C LEU A 209 -5.76 14.96 -1.95
N LEU A 210 -6.34 13.78 -2.12
CA LEU A 210 -7.80 13.59 -2.23
C LEU A 210 -8.57 13.89 -0.93
N ALA A 211 -7.86 13.92 0.20
CA ALA A 211 -8.42 14.31 1.51
C ALA A 211 -8.12 15.78 1.86
N GLY A 212 -7.67 16.59 0.91
CA GLY A 212 -7.35 18.00 1.12
C GLY A 212 -6.09 18.25 1.96
N SER A 213 -5.27 17.22 2.20
CA SER A 213 -4.05 17.35 3.00
C SER A 213 -2.88 17.89 2.19
N ALA A 214 -2.11 18.82 2.77
CA ALA A 214 -0.90 19.38 2.20
C ALA A 214 0.34 18.97 3.02
N PRO A 215 1.56 19.12 2.46
CA PRO A 215 2.80 18.95 3.22
C PRO A 215 2.84 19.84 4.45
N THR A 216 3.34 19.31 5.57
CA THR A 216 3.29 20.00 6.90
C THR A 216 4.66 20.45 7.41
N GLY A 217 5.67 20.49 6.58
CA GLY A 217 7.01 20.94 6.96
C GLY A 217 8.12 20.43 6.04
N PRO A 218 9.38 20.85 6.26
CA PRO A 218 10.46 20.58 5.32
C PRO A 218 10.84 19.08 5.21
N ARG A 219 10.54 18.29 6.24
CA ARG A 219 10.83 16.83 6.24
C ARG A 219 9.67 15.99 5.70
N ASP A 220 8.55 16.59 5.31
CA ASP A 220 7.44 15.85 4.72
C ASP A 220 7.84 15.37 3.33
N ILE A 221 7.82 14.06 3.11
CA ILE A 221 8.23 13.44 1.86
C ILE A 221 7.42 13.94 0.66
N ARG A 222 6.20 14.43 0.89
CA ARG A 222 5.32 14.95 -0.16
C ARG A 222 5.89 16.17 -0.89
N ASN A 223 6.80 16.90 -0.26
CA ASN A 223 7.51 18.00 -0.91
C ASN A 223 8.34 17.55 -2.13
N ARG A 224 8.64 16.27 -2.25
CA ARG A 224 9.41 15.70 -3.38
C ARG A 224 8.51 15.23 -4.53
N PHE A 225 7.20 15.19 -4.33
CA PHE A 225 6.28 14.65 -5.34
C PHE A 225 5.71 15.75 -6.22
N PRO A 226 5.78 15.61 -7.57
CA PRO A 226 5.33 16.63 -8.51
C PRO A 226 3.88 17.10 -8.29
N ARG A 227 2.98 16.22 -7.82
CA ARG A 227 1.58 16.59 -7.52
C ARG A 227 1.44 17.66 -6.42
N PHE A 228 2.44 17.80 -5.55
CA PHE A 228 2.47 18.77 -4.46
C PHE A 228 3.35 19.98 -4.76
N ALA A 229 4.00 20.01 -5.93
CA ALA A 229 4.79 21.15 -6.36
C ALA A 229 3.89 22.40 -6.51
N PRO A 230 4.39 23.60 -6.14
CA PRO A 230 3.59 24.83 -6.15
C PRO A 230 2.86 25.09 -7.49
N GLU A 231 3.53 24.84 -8.60
CA GLU A 231 2.99 25.01 -9.96
C GLU A 231 1.81 24.09 -10.28
N ASN A 232 1.75 22.90 -9.67
CA ASN A 232 0.69 21.91 -9.88
C ASN A 232 -0.42 22.02 -8.83
N LEU A 233 -0.11 22.58 -7.67
CA LEU A 233 -0.98 22.54 -6.51
C LEU A 233 -2.28 23.32 -6.70
N ALA A 234 -2.24 24.46 -7.42
CA ALA A 234 -3.43 25.27 -7.68
C ALA A 234 -4.47 24.53 -8.52
N GLN A 235 -4.02 23.84 -9.59
CA GLN A 235 -4.89 23.00 -10.41
C GLN A 235 -5.44 21.81 -9.61
N ASN A 236 -4.58 21.11 -8.91
CA ASN A 236 -4.98 19.93 -8.13
C ASN A 236 -5.98 20.29 -7.03
N ARG A 237 -5.85 21.46 -6.39
CA ARG A 237 -6.82 21.94 -5.39
C ARG A 237 -8.21 22.16 -5.98
N ARG A 238 -8.32 22.77 -7.16
CA ARG A 238 -9.64 22.95 -7.83
C ARG A 238 -10.34 21.61 -8.04
N LEU A 239 -9.59 20.58 -8.47
CA LEU A 239 -10.13 19.23 -8.66
C LEU A 239 -10.55 18.59 -7.33
N THR A 240 -9.72 18.72 -6.28
CA THR A 240 -10.05 18.17 -4.97
C THR A 240 -11.19 18.92 -4.28
N ASP A 241 -11.36 20.22 -4.54
CA ASP A 241 -12.50 20.99 -4.04
C ASP A 241 -13.82 20.53 -4.67
N ALA A 242 -13.83 20.33 -6.00
CA ALA A 242 -15.00 19.77 -6.71
C ALA A 242 -15.33 18.35 -6.22
N PHE A 243 -14.31 17.52 -6.02
CA PHE A 243 -14.46 16.18 -5.43
C PHE A 243 -15.01 16.24 -4.00
N GLY A 244 -14.57 17.22 -3.19
CA GLY A 244 -15.06 17.47 -1.84
C GLY A 244 -16.54 17.86 -1.79
N GLN A 245 -17.00 18.68 -2.74
CA GLN A 245 -18.42 19.03 -2.88
C GLN A 245 -19.26 17.78 -3.22
N LEU A 246 -18.78 16.94 -4.13
CA LEU A 246 -19.46 15.69 -4.45
C LEU A 246 -19.50 14.73 -3.26
N ALA A 247 -18.41 14.61 -2.49
CA ALA A 247 -18.38 13.80 -1.28
C ALA A 247 -19.44 14.26 -0.28
N SER A 248 -19.54 15.58 -0.03
CA SER A 248 -20.54 16.16 0.84
C SER A 248 -21.97 15.89 0.35
N ALA A 249 -22.22 15.96 -0.95
CA ALA A 249 -23.53 15.65 -1.53
C ALA A 249 -23.93 14.16 -1.37
N LEU A 250 -22.94 13.28 -1.25
CA LEU A 250 -23.11 11.84 -0.98
C LEU A 250 -23.08 11.51 0.54
N GLY A 251 -23.04 12.52 1.42
CA GLY A 251 -23.02 12.34 2.86
C GLY A 251 -21.70 11.76 3.40
N ALA A 252 -20.61 11.92 2.68
CA ALA A 252 -19.30 11.34 2.98
C ALA A 252 -18.21 12.43 3.13
N THR A 253 -17.11 12.10 3.80
CA THR A 253 -15.88 12.89 3.67
C THR A 253 -15.16 12.55 2.35
N PRO A 254 -14.30 13.45 1.84
CA PRO A 254 -13.48 13.16 0.65
C PRO A 254 -12.62 11.90 0.83
N ALA A 255 -12.09 11.67 2.03
CA ALA A 255 -11.32 10.46 2.34
C ALA A 255 -12.19 9.20 2.22
N GLN A 256 -13.39 9.22 2.82
CA GLN A 256 -14.34 8.10 2.73
C GLN A 256 -14.75 7.82 1.29
N LEU A 257 -15.05 8.85 0.51
CA LEU A 257 -15.46 8.70 -0.89
C LEU A 257 -14.33 8.10 -1.75
N ALA A 258 -13.08 8.55 -1.57
CA ALA A 258 -11.92 8.00 -2.30
C ALA A 258 -11.66 6.53 -1.96
N ILE A 259 -11.78 6.15 -0.69
CA ILE A 259 -11.61 4.76 -0.24
C ILE A 259 -12.75 3.88 -0.79
N ALA A 260 -13.99 4.33 -0.67
CA ALA A 260 -15.18 3.60 -1.16
C ALA A 260 -15.14 3.42 -2.69
N TRP A 261 -14.70 4.46 -3.43
CA TRP A 261 -14.52 4.38 -4.88
C TRP A 261 -13.50 3.29 -5.24
N ALA A 262 -12.31 3.28 -4.62
CA ALA A 262 -11.27 2.30 -4.91
C ALA A 262 -11.76 0.87 -4.63
N ALA A 263 -12.47 0.66 -3.52
CA ALA A 263 -13.07 -0.62 -3.18
C ALA A 263 -14.17 -1.04 -4.17
N ALA A 264 -15.01 -0.11 -4.61
CA ALA A 264 -16.07 -0.37 -5.58
C ALA A 264 -15.51 -0.71 -6.97
N LYS A 265 -14.43 -0.04 -7.39
CA LYS A 265 -13.72 -0.37 -8.65
C LYS A 265 -13.11 -1.77 -8.60
N GLY A 266 -12.46 -2.15 -7.52
CA GLY A 266 -11.94 -3.52 -7.35
C GLY A 266 -13.03 -4.58 -7.49
N ARG A 267 -14.20 -4.37 -6.87
CA ARG A 267 -15.36 -5.25 -7.03
C ARG A 267 -15.90 -5.29 -8.46
N ALA A 268 -16.03 -4.13 -9.10
CA ALA A 268 -16.51 -4.03 -10.48
C ALA A 268 -15.59 -4.75 -11.48
N LEU A 269 -14.28 -4.74 -11.22
CA LEU A 269 -13.29 -5.48 -12.01
C LEU A 269 -13.29 -6.99 -11.71
N GLY A 270 -13.97 -7.42 -10.64
CA GLY A 270 -14.02 -8.82 -10.20
C GLY A 270 -12.67 -9.34 -9.70
N LEU A 271 -11.94 -8.49 -8.96
CA LEU A 271 -10.65 -8.80 -8.35
C LEU A 271 -10.81 -9.08 -6.86
N ASP A 272 -9.99 -9.98 -6.34
CA ASP A 272 -9.75 -10.10 -4.90
C ASP A 272 -8.99 -8.87 -4.43
N TRP A 273 -9.67 -7.98 -3.71
CA TRP A 273 -9.22 -6.60 -3.51
C TRP A 273 -9.15 -6.20 -2.05
N VAL A 274 -8.01 -5.63 -1.68
CA VAL A 274 -7.81 -4.95 -0.40
C VAL A 274 -7.47 -3.48 -0.65
N THR A 275 -8.17 -2.59 0.04
CA THR A 275 -7.86 -1.16 0.06
C THR A 275 -6.95 -0.86 1.25
N LEU A 276 -5.69 -0.52 0.98
CA LEU A 276 -4.70 -0.23 2.01
C LEU A 276 -4.71 1.26 2.36
N VAL A 277 -5.10 1.58 3.58
CA VAL A 277 -5.25 2.97 4.07
C VAL A 277 -4.22 3.30 5.13
N GLY A 278 -3.52 4.41 4.95
CA GLY A 278 -2.61 4.95 5.96
C GLY A 278 -3.39 5.79 6.99
N SER A 279 -3.29 5.43 8.27
CA SER A 279 -3.85 6.23 9.38
C SER A 279 -2.82 6.31 10.50
N ARG A 280 -2.62 7.52 11.06
CA ARG A 280 -1.67 7.76 12.16
C ARG A 280 -2.34 7.91 13.52
N THR A 281 -3.65 8.16 13.52
CA THR A 281 -4.44 8.36 14.74
C THR A 281 -5.72 7.54 14.71
N PRO A 282 -6.29 7.16 15.87
CA PRO A 282 -7.57 6.44 15.92
C PRO A 282 -8.70 7.20 15.21
N ARG A 283 -8.70 8.54 15.25
CA ARG A 283 -9.69 9.37 14.56
C ARG A 283 -9.60 9.21 13.03
N GLN A 284 -8.39 9.27 12.46
CA GLN A 284 -8.20 9.05 11.02
C GLN A 284 -8.60 7.64 10.61
N LEU A 285 -8.29 6.66 11.44
CA LEU A 285 -8.71 5.28 11.21
C LEU A 285 -10.23 5.14 11.19
N ALA A 286 -10.91 5.67 12.20
CA ALA A 286 -12.38 5.64 12.29
C ALA A 286 -13.04 6.31 11.07
N GLU A 287 -12.52 7.45 10.62
CA GLU A 287 -12.96 8.11 9.39
C GLU A 287 -12.78 7.18 8.17
N SER A 288 -11.59 6.60 8.01
CA SER A 288 -11.29 5.70 6.89
C SER A 288 -12.17 4.45 6.88
N LEU A 289 -12.43 3.86 8.06
CA LEU A 289 -13.29 2.68 8.19
C LEU A 289 -14.76 3.00 7.89
N GLY A 290 -15.20 4.24 8.09
CA GLY A 290 -16.53 4.69 7.69
C GLY A 290 -16.82 4.57 6.20
N ALA A 291 -15.78 4.51 5.35
CA ALA A 291 -15.93 4.24 3.92
C ALA A 291 -16.59 2.88 3.62
N ASP A 292 -16.49 1.93 4.54
CA ASP A 292 -17.03 0.58 4.39
C ASP A 292 -18.57 0.53 4.31
N SER A 293 -19.23 1.55 4.83
CA SER A 293 -20.68 1.71 4.80
C SER A 293 -21.19 2.41 3.53
N LEU A 294 -20.33 2.97 2.69
CA LEU A 294 -20.72 3.68 1.48
C LEU A 294 -20.94 2.70 0.32
N ALA A 295 -22.20 2.52 -0.05
CA ALA A 295 -22.56 1.76 -1.25
C ALA A 295 -22.63 2.71 -2.44
N LEU A 296 -21.66 2.60 -3.36
CA LEU A 296 -21.62 3.39 -4.58
C LEU A 296 -22.23 2.60 -5.75
N SER A 297 -23.20 3.20 -6.44
CA SER A 297 -23.76 2.69 -7.68
C SER A 297 -22.82 2.90 -8.87
N ALA A 298 -23.12 2.29 -10.00
CA ALA A 298 -22.37 2.53 -11.25
C ALA A 298 -22.46 4.01 -11.69
N ASP A 299 -23.61 4.66 -11.49
CA ASP A 299 -23.80 6.07 -11.78
C ASP A 299 -22.97 6.96 -10.84
N ASP A 300 -22.87 6.60 -9.56
CA ASP A 300 -22.00 7.33 -8.63
C ASP A 300 -20.53 7.21 -9.05
N LEU A 301 -20.07 6.02 -9.44
CA LEU A 301 -18.70 5.85 -9.95
C LEU A 301 -18.45 6.73 -11.19
N ALA A 302 -19.38 6.76 -12.14
CA ALA A 302 -19.26 7.60 -13.33
C ALA A 302 -19.22 9.09 -12.98
N ARG A 303 -20.08 9.56 -12.06
CA ARG A 303 -20.09 10.95 -11.58
C ARG A 303 -18.80 11.34 -10.87
N ILE A 304 -18.27 10.44 -10.04
CA ILE A 304 -17.01 10.63 -9.30
C ILE A 304 -15.85 10.77 -10.30
N GLU A 305 -15.77 9.88 -11.29
CA GLU A 305 -14.73 9.89 -12.31
C GLU A 305 -14.83 11.11 -13.23
N ALA A 306 -16.03 11.58 -13.53
CA ALA A 306 -16.25 12.81 -14.29
C ALA A 306 -15.88 14.08 -13.50
N ALA A 307 -16.10 14.10 -12.19
CA ALA A 307 -15.75 15.23 -11.33
C ALA A 307 -14.22 15.34 -11.11
N LEU A 308 -13.51 14.24 -11.21
CA LEU A 308 -12.06 14.18 -11.02
C LEU A 308 -11.42 13.26 -12.09
N PRO A 309 -11.31 13.72 -13.35
CA PRO A 309 -10.64 12.95 -14.41
C PRO A 309 -9.17 12.76 -14.08
N ALA A 310 -8.67 11.54 -14.21
CA ALA A 310 -7.29 11.19 -13.85
C ALA A 310 -6.25 12.00 -14.64
N GLU A 311 -6.53 12.27 -15.91
CA GLU A 311 -5.69 13.04 -16.83
C GLU A 311 -5.67 14.54 -16.54
N ALA A 312 -6.64 15.06 -15.78
CA ALA A 312 -6.68 16.47 -15.40
C ALA A 312 -5.74 16.79 -14.21
N VAL A 313 -5.22 15.79 -13.53
CA VAL A 313 -4.33 15.97 -12.38
C VAL A 313 -2.93 16.34 -12.84
N ALA A 314 -2.43 17.48 -12.37
CA ALA A 314 -1.10 17.97 -12.70
C ALA A 314 -0.02 17.25 -11.86
N GLY A 315 1.07 16.88 -12.54
CA GLY A 315 2.25 16.23 -11.95
C GLY A 315 2.13 14.71 -11.85
N ALA A 316 3.26 14.04 -12.09
CA ALA A 316 3.39 12.59 -11.94
C ALA A 316 3.29 12.15 -10.48
N ARG A 317 3.00 10.87 -10.25
CA ARG A 317 2.88 10.28 -8.91
C ARG A 317 4.20 10.19 -8.13
N TYR A 318 5.31 10.17 -8.84
CA TYR A 318 6.68 10.24 -8.34
C TYR A 318 7.51 11.18 -9.21
N ASP A 319 8.70 11.56 -8.74
CA ASP A 319 9.69 12.26 -9.56
C ASP A 319 10.20 11.36 -10.70
N ALA A 320 10.86 11.97 -11.70
CA ALA A 320 11.32 11.27 -12.89
C ALA A 320 12.28 10.11 -12.58
N ALA A 321 13.16 10.27 -11.59
CA ALA A 321 14.11 9.24 -11.19
C ALA A 321 13.37 8.04 -10.58
N GLN A 322 12.44 8.28 -9.68
CA GLN A 322 11.63 7.21 -9.08
C GLN A 322 10.71 6.54 -10.12
N MET A 323 10.10 7.30 -11.04
CA MET A 323 9.26 6.76 -12.12
C MET A 323 10.05 5.78 -13.01
N SER A 324 11.32 6.08 -13.33
CA SER A 324 12.16 5.20 -14.15
C SER A 324 12.47 3.84 -13.51
N HIS A 325 12.38 3.75 -12.18
CA HIS A 325 12.59 2.50 -11.41
C HIS A 325 11.31 1.67 -11.23
N LEU A 326 10.14 2.20 -11.64
CA LEU A 326 8.89 1.46 -11.51
C LEU A 326 8.71 0.53 -12.72
N ASP A 327 8.82 -0.77 -12.48
CA ASP A 327 8.59 -1.78 -13.50
C ASP A 327 7.12 -1.83 -13.94
N SER A 328 6.19 -1.42 -13.06
CA SER A 328 4.76 -1.30 -13.35
C SER A 328 4.39 -0.23 -14.40
N GLU A 329 5.31 0.67 -14.72
CA GLU A 329 5.11 1.74 -15.71
C GLU A 329 5.69 1.39 -17.10
N LYS A 330 6.24 0.20 -17.29
CA LYS A 330 6.90 -0.26 -18.54
C LYS A 330 6.02 -1.12 -19.42
#